data_b116d0e9ed332dd6bd87811507d43b72
#
_entry.id   b116d0e9ed332dd6bd87811507d43b72
#
_cell.length_a   1.000
_cell.length_b   1.000
_cell.length_c   1.000
_cell.angle_alpha   90.00
_cell.angle_beta   90.00
_cell.angle_gamma   90.00
#
_symmetry.space_group_name_H-M   'P 1'
#
loop_
_entity.id
_entity.type
_entity.pdbx_description
1 polymer ?
#
loop_
_entity_poly.entity_id
_entity_poly.type
_entity_poly.pdbx_seq_one_letter_code
_entity_poly.pdbx_strand_id
1 'polypeptide(L)'
;AGGGIGFNVSKIRPKGDDIGNVANSAPGSVSVLKMINEIGHHVRAGKNRRTALMGILNVTHPDLMDFLHVKLDKGELNNFNISVAISNRFMEAVELDEDWYFTFNNKKYHPYVLARENEQQPEVYEEIRITGLDKKDAIARAKNFYQKHWKDEFKYVGEGQIKARDIWKTIWENAVESGDPGVYNIDLANSFTNVSYFESLDSTNPCGEISLPSYGNCCLGNVNLSNMVLNDGSDVDWKRLAKSVRGGIRFLDNVLSINKFPVNDCKEVADRSRRVGLGVTGLHYMLIKLGITYGSEKCLEFL
;
A
#
# COMPACT_ATOMS: atom_id res chain seq x y z
N ALA A 1 10.18 -18.93 1.63
CA ALA A 1 8.91 -19.42 2.16
C ALA A 1 7.73 -19.23 1.20
N GLY A 2 7.80 -18.35 0.22
CA GLY A 2 6.77 -18.18 -0.81
C GLY A 2 5.55 -17.35 -0.38
N GLY A 3 5.62 -16.64 0.73
CA GLY A 3 4.63 -15.64 1.16
C GLY A 3 4.93 -14.26 0.59
N GLY A 4 4.00 -13.33 0.76
CA GLY A 4 4.16 -11.91 0.49
C GLY A 4 4.23 -11.12 1.79
N ILE A 5 4.81 -9.92 1.75
CA ILE A 5 4.97 -9.05 2.92
C ILE A 5 4.51 -7.63 2.57
N GLY A 6 3.75 -7.00 3.47
CA GLY A 6 3.42 -5.58 3.41
C GLY A 6 4.22 -4.78 4.43
N PHE A 7 4.67 -3.60 4.02
CA PHE A 7 5.40 -2.65 4.85
C PHE A 7 4.65 -1.33 4.90
N ASN A 8 4.24 -0.90 6.08
CA ASN A 8 3.82 0.48 6.29
C ASN A 8 5.04 1.32 6.63
N VAL A 9 5.45 2.19 5.71
CA VAL A 9 6.64 3.04 5.85
C VAL A 9 6.33 4.43 6.38
N SER A 10 5.10 4.67 6.83
CA SER A 10 4.67 5.98 7.34
C SER A 10 5.37 6.42 8.64
N LYS A 11 6.01 5.48 9.33
CA LYS A 11 6.83 5.79 10.53
C LYS A 11 8.30 6.03 10.20
N ILE A 12 8.70 5.87 8.96
CA ILE A 12 10.05 6.21 8.51
C ILE A 12 10.18 7.72 8.46
N ARG A 13 11.29 8.23 8.98
CA ARG A 13 11.58 9.66 9.01
C ARG A 13 11.58 10.24 7.59
N PRO A 14 10.94 11.40 7.37
CA PRO A 14 10.92 12.05 6.06
C PRO A 14 12.32 12.33 5.53
N LYS A 15 12.46 12.26 4.22
CA LYS A 15 13.69 12.55 3.52
C LYS A 15 14.21 13.95 3.85
N GLY A 16 15.50 14.03 4.18
CA GLY A 16 16.14 15.28 4.53
C GLY A 16 15.91 15.75 5.97
N ASP A 17 15.18 15.00 6.81
CA ASP A 17 15.12 15.29 8.25
C ASP A 17 16.44 14.98 8.94
N ASP A 18 16.64 15.60 10.11
CA ASP A 18 17.82 15.37 10.92
C ASP A 18 17.79 13.99 11.58
N ILE A 19 18.94 13.31 11.60
CA ILE A 19 19.13 12.08 12.37
C ILE A 19 20.12 12.36 13.51
N GLY A 20 19.63 12.40 14.74
CA GLY A 20 20.43 12.76 15.89
C GLY A 20 21.02 14.16 15.72
N ASN A 21 22.35 14.26 15.69
CA ASN A 21 23.10 15.51 15.51
C ASN A 21 23.53 15.76 14.05
N VAL A 22 23.10 14.90 13.11
CA VAL A 22 23.45 15.03 11.70
C VAL A 22 22.28 15.62 10.93
N ALA A 23 22.45 16.87 10.51
CA ALA A 23 21.43 17.60 9.78
C ALA A 23 21.15 16.99 8.40
N ASN A 24 19.89 17.05 7.97
CA ASN A 24 19.43 16.67 6.63
C ASN A 24 19.88 15.27 6.16
N SER A 25 19.97 14.30 7.07
CA SER A 25 20.61 12.99 6.79
C SER A 25 19.62 11.85 6.55
N ALA A 26 18.33 12.04 6.84
CA ALA A 26 17.33 10.99 6.67
C ALA A 26 17.14 10.63 5.20
N PRO A 27 17.21 9.32 4.83
CA PRO A 27 17.06 8.89 3.45
C PRO A 27 15.62 8.92 2.93
N GLY A 28 14.64 8.97 3.84
CA GLY A 28 13.22 8.95 3.53
C GLY A 28 12.62 7.57 3.30
N SER A 29 11.29 7.53 3.24
CA SER A 29 10.49 6.30 3.10
C SER A 29 10.74 5.56 1.78
N VAL A 30 10.83 6.28 0.66
CA VAL A 30 11.07 5.71 -0.66
C VAL A 30 12.45 5.02 -0.75
N SER A 31 13.48 5.62 -0.14
CA SER A 31 14.82 5.02 -0.11
C SER A 31 14.84 3.69 0.64
N VAL A 32 14.08 3.58 1.74
CA VAL A 32 13.92 2.33 2.48
C VAL A 32 13.23 1.27 1.62
N LEU A 33 12.18 1.63 0.88
CA LEU A 33 11.54 0.69 -0.05
C LEU A 33 12.49 0.22 -1.16
N LYS A 34 13.32 1.12 -1.73
CA LYS A 34 14.33 0.75 -2.72
C LYS A 34 15.35 -0.25 -2.15
N MET A 35 15.83 -0.04 -0.94
CA MET A 35 16.72 -0.98 -0.27
C MET A 35 16.08 -2.36 -0.08
N ILE A 36 14.82 -2.41 0.38
CA ILE A 36 14.08 -3.67 0.54
C ILE A 36 13.83 -4.34 -0.82
N ASN A 37 13.55 -3.56 -1.87
CA ASN A 37 13.37 -4.06 -3.22
C ASN A 37 14.62 -4.81 -3.73
N GLU A 38 15.82 -4.26 -3.48
CA GLU A 38 17.08 -4.92 -3.82
C GLU A 38 17.28 -6.23 -3.04
N ILE A 39 16.96 -6.25 -1.74
CA ILE A 39 16.94 -7.50 -0.97
C ILE A 39 15.98 -8.50 -1.64
N GLY A 40 14.79 -8.05 -2.05
CA GLY A 40 13.80 -8.85 -2.75
C GLY A 40 14.30 -9.47 -4.08
N HIS A 41 15.19 -8.79 -4.79
CA HIS A 41 15.82 -9.32 -6.00
C HIS A 41 16.76 -10.50 -5.69
N HIS A 42 17.42 -10.49 -4.55
CA HIS A 42 18.38 -11.53 -4.17
C HIS A 42 17.72 -12.71 -3.44
N VAL A 43 16.65 -12.48 -2.67
CA VAL A 43 15.94 -13.50 -1.90
C VAL A 43 14.80 -14.11 -2.74
N ARG A 44 15.13 -15.06 -3.60
CA ARG A 44 14.13 -15.75 -4.44
C ARG A 44 13.84 -17.14 -3.90
N ALA A 45 12.58 -17.51 -3.80
CA ALA A 45 12.14 -18.87 -3.52
C ALA A 45 12.15 -19.71 -4.81
N GLY A 46 13.27 -20.39 -5.10
CA GLY A 46 13.48 -21.13 -6.35
C GLY A 46 13.74 -20.21 -7.56
N LYS A 47 13.94 -20.80 -8.75
CA LYS A 47 14.25 -20.02 -9.97
C LYS A 47 13.10 -19.18 -10.50
N ASN A 48 11.84 -19.52 -10.16
CA ASN A 48 10.65 -19.03 -10.88
C ASN A 48 9.72 -18.11 -10.05
N ARG A 49 9.90 -17.99 -8.73
CA ARG A 49 9.00 -17.18 -7.89
C ARG A 49 9.70 -15.90 -7.43
N ARG A 50 9.21 -14.77 -7.90
CA ARG A 50 9.65 -13.44 -7.44
C ARG A 50 9.12 -13.16 -6.04
N THR A 51 9.83 -12.33 -5.30
CA THR A 51 9.33 -11.74 -4.04
C THR A 51 8.16 -10.82 -4.37
N ALA A 52 7.10 -10.89 -3.58
CA ALA A 52 5.95 -9.99 -3.71
C ALA A 52 5.86 -9.13 -2.45
N LEU A 53 5.85 -7.81 -2.61
CA LEU A 53 5.88 -6.85 -1.53
C LEU A 53 4.78 -5.81 -1.71
N MET A 54 4.30 -5.24 -0.60
CA MET A 54 3.45 -4.06 -0.57
C MET A 54 4.15 -2.96 0.21
N GLY A 55 4.18 -1.76 -0.36
CA GLY A 55 4.60 -0.54 0.33
C GLY A 55 3.40 0.36 0.59
N ILE A 56 3.13 0.72 1.84
CA ILE A 56 2.05 1.63 2.20
C ILE A 56 2.64 2.90 2.81
N LEU A 57 2.14 4.06 2.36
CA LEU A 57 2.46 5.36 2.92
C LEU A 57 1.17 6.15 3.20
N ASN A 58 1.10 6.76 4.38
CA ASN A 58 -0.04 7.62 4.73
C ASN A 58 -0.06 8.87 3.88
N VAL A 59 -1.24 9.29 3.49
CA VAL A 59 -1.48 10.52 2.71
C VAL A 59 -1.00 11.80 3.40
N THR A 60 -0.75 11.73 4.71
CA THR A 60 -0.20 12.85 5.49
C THR A 60 1.33 12.90 5.51
N HIS A 61 2.02 11.88 4.98
CA HIS A 61 3.47 11.79 5.10
C HIS A 61 4.18 12.79 4.17
N PRO A 62 5.24 13.50 4.63
CA PRO A 62 5.97 14.48 3.81
C PRO A 62 6.59 13.93 2.52
N ASP A 63 6.94 12.64 2.49
CA ASP A 63 7.50 11.99 1.29
C ASP A 63 6.43 11.53 0.29
N LEU A 64 5.15 11.93 0.48
CA LEU A 64 4.05 11.41 -0.34
C LEU A 64 4.27 11.64 -1.84
N MET A 65 4.72 12.84 -2.23
CA MET A 65 4.90 13.15 -3.64
C MET A 65 6.00 12.30 -4.28
N ASP A 66 7.13 12.09 -3.59
CA ASP A 66 8.18 11.17 -4.05
C ASP A 66 7.65 9.73 -4.17
N PHE A 67 6.82 9.31 -3.22
CA PHE A 67 6.21 7.98 -3.22
C PHE A 67 5.22 7.79 -4.39
N LEU A 68 4.42 8.82 -4.72
CA LEU A 68 3.48 8.76 -5.84
C LEU A 68 4.20 8.60 -7.20
N HIS A 69 5.36 9.23 -7.35
CA HIS A 69 6.05 9.27 -8.64
C HIS A 69 7.07 8.14 -8.83
N VAL A 70 7.45 7.40 -7.77
CA VAL A 70 8.55 6.43 -7.83
C VAL A 70 8.38 5.34 -8.88
N LYS A 71 7.16 4.93 -9.20
CA LYS A 71 6.88 3.88 -10.19
C LYS A 71 6.62 4.38 -11.60
N LEU A 72 6.62 5.69 -11.82
CA LEU A 72 6.63 6.26 -13.17
C LEU A 72 7.97 6.01 -13.86
N ASP A 73 9.06 5.90 -13.09
CA ASP A 73 10.36 5.48 -13.60
C ASP A 73 10.36 3.97 -13.86
N LYS A 74 10.52 3.58 -15.13
CA LYS A 74 10.51 2.17 -15.53
C LYS A 74 11.63 1.39 -14.82
N GLY A 75 11.25 0.36 -14.10
CA GLY A 75 12.19 -0.50 -13.40
C GLY A 75 12.30 -0.27 -11.89
N GLU A 76 11.78 0.83 -11.38
CA GLU A 76 11.77 1.12 -9.96
C GLU A 76 10.73 0.25 -9.21
N LEU A 77 11.11 -0.22 -8.02
CA LEU A 77 10.27 -1.00 -7.11
C LEU A 77 9.52 -2.19 -7.76
N ASN A 78 10.18 -2.92 -8.64
CA ASN A 78 9.56 -4.02 -9.42
C ASN A 78 8.99 -5.18 -8.59
N ASN A 79 9.42 -5.33 -7.33
CA ASN A 79 8.89 -6.35 -6.41
C ASN A 79 7.78 -5.79 -5.52
N PHE A 80 7.50 -4.49 -5.61
CA PHE A 80 6.47 -3.82 -4.83
C PHE A 80 5.23 -3.49 -5.64
N ASN A 81 4.07 -3.74 -5.07
CA ASN A 81 2.90 -2.91 -5.27
C ASN A 81 2.95 -1.80 -4.22
N ILE A 82 2.44 -0.61 -4.55
CA ILE A 82 2.40 0.50 -3.60
C ILE A 82 0.97 1.00 -3.43
N SER A 83 0.64 1.45 -2.22
CA SER A 83 -0.69 2.00 -1.92
C SER A 83 -0.59 3.21 -0.99
N VAL A 84 -1.44 4.19 -1.24
CA VAL A 84 -1.60 5.33 -0.33
C VAL A 84 -2.66 5.00 0.70
N ALA A 85 -2.31 5.06 1.98
CA ALA A 85 -3.29 4.96 3.07
C ALA A 85 -3.99 6.32 3.22
N ILE A 86 -5.25 6.36 2.84
CA ILE A 86 -6.11 7.55 2.94
C ILE A 86 -6.97 7.50 4.20
N SER A 87 -7.24 8.68 4.77
CA SER A 87 -8.15 8.85 5.91
C SER A 87 -9.50 9.42 5.45
N ASN A 88 -10.53 9.28 6.28
CA ASN A 88 -11.81 9.93 6.05
C ASN A 88 -11.64 11.46 5.97
N ARG A 89 -10.77 12.03 6.83
CA ARG A 89 -10.46 13.47 6.81
C ARG A 89 -9.84 13.93 5.49
N PHE A 90 -9.00 13.08 4.86
CA PHE A 90 -8.46 13.39 3.54
C PHE A 90 -9.56 13.42 2.47
N MET A 91 -10.47 12.46 2.51
CA MET A 91 -11.59 12.42 1.54
C MET A 91 -12.55 13.61 1.70
N GLU A 92 -12.81 14.05 2.94
CA GLU A 92 -13.56 15.29 3.22
C GLU A 92 -12.83 16.50 2.63
N ALA A 93 -11.51 16.59 2.80
CA ALA A 93 -10.71 17.67 2.23
C ALA A 93 -10.72 17.67 0.69
N VAL A 94 -10.75 16.49 0.07
CA VAL A 94 -10.90 16.33 -1.39
C VAL A 94 -12.27 16.85 -1.85
N GLU A 95 -13.33 16.50 -1.14
CA GLU A 95 -14.70 16.94 -1.46
C GLU A 95 -14.85 18.45 -1.33
N LEU A 96 -14.33 19.04 -0.24
CA LEU A 96 -14.41 20.45 0.06
C LEU A 96 -13.35 21.32 -0.63
N ASP A 97 -12.44 20.72 -1.40
CA ASP A 97 -11.31 21.38 -2.07
C ASP A 97 -10.41 22.17 -1.10
N GLU A 98 -10.13 21.57 0.06
CA GLU A 98 -9.31 22.20 1.09
C GLU A 98 -7.81 22.08 0.79
N ASP A 99 -7.02 22.96 1.41
CA ASP A 99 -5.58 22.85 1.44
C ASP A 99 -5.16 21.64 2.29
N TRP A 100 -4.16 20.91 1.78
CA TRP A 100 -3.62 19.74 2.48
C TRP A 100 -2.24 20.02 3.04
N TYR A 101 -2.01 19.50 4.23
CA TYR A 101 -0.72 19.65 4.92
C TYR A 101 -0.16 18.28 5.27
N PHE A 102 1.15 18.15 5.14
CA PHE A 102 1.84 16.94 5.56
C PHE A 102 2.23 17.03 7.02
N THR A 103 2.26 15.89 7.71
CA THR A 103 2.61 15.81 9.12
C THR A 103 3.47 14.58 9.43
N PHE A 104 4.44 14.76 10.32
CA PHE A 104 5.23 13.68 10.86
C PHE A 104 5.66 14.00 12.29
N ASN A 105 5.43 13.08 13.24
CA ASN A 105 5.73 13.28 14.66
C ASN A 105 5.23 14.63 15.23
N ASN A 106 3.98 14.97 14.95
CA ASN A 106 3.32 16.22 15.34
C ASN A 106 3.96 17.50 14.78
N LYS A 107 4.90 17.38 13.85
CA LYS A 107 5.41 18.53 13.08
C LYS A 107 4.62 18.68 11.79
N LYS A 108 4.35 19.92 11.41
CA LYS A 108 3.66 20.26 10.17
C LYS A 108 4.70 20.65 9.12
N TYR A 109 4.60 20.02 7.97
CA TYR A 109 5.45 20.28 6.81
C TYR A 109 4.63 21.02 5.76
N HIS A 110 5.20 22.06 5.20
CA HIS A 110 4.56 22.84 4.16
C HIS A 110 5.17 22.51 2.80
N PRO A 111 4.37 22.54 1.73
CA PRO A 111 4.93 22.49 0.39
C PRO A 111 5.59 23.84 0.06
N TYR A 112 6.74 23.77 -0.61
CA TYR A 112 7.46 24.94 -1.12
C TYR A 112 7.73 24.74 -2.60
N VAL A 113 7.71 25.84 -3.33
CA VAL A 113 8.09 25.87 -4.75
C VAL A 113 9.45 26.55 -4.84
N LEU A 114 10.41 25.84 -5.40
CA LEU A 114 11.74 26.35 -5.70
C LEU A 114 11.91 26.39 -7.21
N ALA A 115 12.53 27.45 -7.73
CA ALA A 115 12.91 27.53 -9.14
C ALA A 115 14.37 27.14 -9.30
N ARG A 116 14.65 26.38 -10.34
CA ARG A 116 15.97 26.05 -10.82
C ARG A 116 16.18 26.67 -12.18
N GLU A 117 17.34 27.26 -12.39
CA GLU A 117 17.77 27.76 -13.70
C GLU A 117 18.24 26.57 -14.56
N ASN A 118 17.71 26.42 -15.75
CA ASN A 118 18.13 25.37 -16.67
C ASN A 118 19.45 25.79 -17.34
N GLU A 119 20.56 25.03 -17.10
CA GLU A 119 21.87 25.33 -17.66
C GLU A 119 21.89 25.42 -19.21
N GLN A 120 20.99 24.66 -19.86
CA GLN A 120 20.88 24.63 -21.33
C GLN A 120 19.99 25.74 -21.91
N GLN A 121 19.07 26.25 -21.07
CA GLN A 121 18.14 27.32 -21.40
C GLN A 121 17.97 28.23 -20.18
N PRO A 122 18.86 29.24 -19.99
CA PRO A 122 18.85 30.05 -18.75
C PRO A 122 17.57 30.86 -18.50
N GLU A 123 16.72 31.02 -19.52
CA GLU A 123 15.42 31.69 -19.42
C GLU A 123 14.30 30.76 -18.99
N VAL A 124 14.54 29.44 -18.91
CA VAL A 124 13.56 28.42 -18.51
C VAL A 124 13.86 27.97 -17.09
N TYR A 125 12.92 28.21 -16.19
CA TYR A 125 12.98 27.76 -14.81
C TYR A 125 12.18 26.48 -14.65
N GLU A 126 12.79 25.42 -14.13
CA GLU A 126 12.07 24.25 -13.68
C GLU A 126 11.57 24.46 -12.24
N GLU A 127 10.27 24.33 -12.03
CA GLU A 127 9.69 24.37 -10.71
C GLU A 127 9.87 23.03 -9.99
N ILE A 128 10.48 23.10 -8.80
CA ILE A 128 10.65 21.95 -7.92
C ILE A 128 9.75 22.13 -6.72
N ARG A 129 8.87 21.18 -6.49
CA ARG A 129 8.02 21.14 -5.31
C ARG A 129 8.67 20.26 -4.25
N ILE A 130 8.87 20.79 -3.07
CA ILE A 130 9.48 20.09 -1.93
C ILE A 130 8.73 20.44 -0.65
N THR A 131 8.66 19.50 0.27
CA THR A 131 8.09 19.75 1.60
C THR A 131 9.19 20.12 2.59
N GLY A 132 8.90 21.02 3.50
CA GLY A 132 9.81 21.43 4.57
C GLY A 132 9.07 21.95 5.79
N LEU A 133 9.77 22.02 6.93
CA LEU A 133 9.26 22.63 8.16
C LEU A 133 9.15 24.15 8.03
N ASP A 134 10.10 24.74 7.31
CA ASP A 134 10.16 26.14 6.95
C ASP A 134 10.94 26.31 5.62
N LYS A 135 11.06 27.55 5.16
CA LYS A 135 11.79 27.91 3.94
C LYS A 135 13.24 27.44 3.94
N LYS A 136 13.94 27.60 5.07
CA LYS A 136 15.35 27.23 5.20
C LYS A 136 15.52 25.71 5.11
N ASP A 137 14.65 24.97 5.78
CA ASP A 137 14.61 23.52 5.74
C ASP A 137 14.28 23.02 4.30
N ALA A 138 13.30 23.62 3.63
CA ALA A 138 12.96 23.26 2.24
C ALA A 138 14.14 23.45 1.29
N ILE A 139 14.86 24.58 1.37
CA ILE A 139 16.05 24.84 0.55
C ILE A 139 17.19 23.82 0.88
N ALA A 140 17.39 23.52 2.17
CA ALA A 140 18.40 22.55 2.59
C ALA A 140 18.08 21.14 2.05
N ARG A 141 16.82 20.74 2.12
CA ARG A 141 16.34 19.45 1.56
C ARG A 141 16.52 19.39 0.05
N ALA A 142 16.17 20.45 -0.68
CA ALA A 142 16.37 20.54 -2.10
C ALA A 142 17.86 20.40 -2.46
N LYS A 143 18.73 21.12 -1.78
CA LYS A 143 20.18 21.03 -2.01
C LYS A 143 20.69 19.60 -1.78
N ASN A 144 20.33 18.94 -0.69
CA ASN A 144 20.76 17.57 -0.39
C ASN A 144 20.23 16.56 -1.40
N PHE A 145 19.01 16.75 -1.88
CA PHE A 145 18.39 15.86 -2.84
C PHE A 145 19.01 15.93 -4.22
N TYR A 146 19.29 17.14 -4.68
CA TYR A 146 19.73 17.41 -6.05
C TYR A 146 21.25 17.56 -6.18
N GLN A 147 22.02 17.74 -5.09
CA GLN A 147 23.48 17.92 -5.12
C GLN A 147 24.26 16.76 -5.76
N LYS A 148 23.74 15.54 -5.77
CA LYS A 148 24.40 14.40 -6.46
C LYS A 148 24.46 14.57 -7.98
N HIS A 149 23.59 15.38 -8.54
CA HIS A 149 23.41 15.49 -9.98
C HIS A 149 23.54 16.93 -10.51
N TRP A 150 23.53 17.95 -9.65
CA TRP A 150 23.36 19.33 -10.06
C TRP A 150 24.17 20.32 -9.22
N LYS A 151 24.90 21.20 -9.88
CA LYS A 151 25.75 22.23 -9.24
C LYS A 151 25.00 23.55 -8.98
N ASP A 152 23.70 23.61 -9.24
CA ASP A 152 22.92 24.83 -9.37
C ASP A 152 22.42 25.42 -8.06
N GLU A 153 22.21 26.73 -8.04
CA GLU A 153 21.54 27.44 -6.96
C GLU A 153 20.03 27.41 -7.14
N PHE A 154 19.33 27.03 -6.05
CA PHE A 154 17.88 27.10 -6.03
C PHE A 154 17.43 28.50 -5.61
N LYS A 155 16.59 29.12 -6.44
CA LYS A 155 15.87 30.34 -6.06
C LYS A 155 14.52 29.97 -5.43
N TYR A 156 14.25 30.56 -4.29
CA TYR A 156 12.94 30.41 -3.65
C TYR A 156 11.90 31.23 -4.44
N VAL A 157 10.80 30.58 -4.82
CA VAL A 157 9.70 31.19 -5.56
C VAL A 157 8.53 31.50 -4.65
N GLY A 158 8.19 30.63 -3.71
CA GLY A 158 7.09 30.86 -2.79
C GLY A 158 6.72 29.65 -1.93
N GLU A 159 5.81 29.87 -0.99
CA GLU A 159 5.10 28.78 -0.33
C GLU A 159 4.14 28.18 -1.34
N GLY A 160 4.27 26.87 -1.56
CA GLY A 160 3.31 26.15 -2.38
C GLY A 160 2.07 25.85 -1.56
N GLN A 161 0.91 26.00 -2.15
CA GLN A 161 -0.31 25.37 -1.65
C GLN A 161 -0.52 24.07 -2.40
N ILE A 162 -0.89 23.02 -1.70
CA ILE A 162 -1.31 21.77 -2.30
C ILE A 162 -2.76 21.51 -1.88
N LYS A 163 -3.65 21.35 -2.85
CA LYS A 163 -5.03 20.96 -2.58
C LYS A 163 -5.10 19.45 -2.39
N ALA A 164 -5.95 19.00 -1.47
CA ALA A 164 -6.24 17.58 -1.31
C ALA A 164 -6.72 16.97 -2.63
N ARG A 165 -7.48 17.72 -3.42
CA ARG A 165 -7.97 17.32 -4.73
C ARG A 165 -6.85 17.13 -5.76
N ASP A 166 -5.79 17.93 -5.71
CA ASP A 166 -4.62 17.77 -6.60
C ASP A 166 -3.85 16.49 -6.26
N ILE A 167 -3.68 16.18 -4.97
CA ILE A 167 -3.09 14.90 -4.54
C ILE A 167 -3.94 13.73 -5.03
N TRP A 168 -5.26 13.81 -4.84
CA TRP A 168 -6.20 12.78 -5.29
C TRP A 168 -6.14 12.57 -6.80
N LYS A 169 -6.08 13.66 -7.56
CA LYS A 169 -5.90 13.61 -9.02
C LYS A 169 -4.58 12.94 -9.41
N THR A 170 -3.48 13.32 -8.76
CA THR A 170 -2.16 12.70 -9.02
C THR A 170 -2.17 11.19 -8.74
N ILE A 171 -2.83 10.73 -7.68
CA ILE A 171 -3.00 9.30 -7.38
C ILE A 171 -3.65 8.59 -8.57
N TRP A 172 -4.75 9.13 -9.10
CA TRP A 172 -5.47 8.52 -10.22
C TRP A 172 -4.71 8.57 -11.54
N GLU A 173 -4.06 9.69 -11.85
CA GLU A 173 -3.26 9.83 -13.06
C GLU A 173 -2.12 8.82 -13.09
N ASN A 174 -1.40 8.65 -11.99
CA ASN A 174 -0.33 7.68 -11.87
C ASN A 174 -0.85 6.24 -11.93
N ALA A 175 -1.98 5.96 -11.26
CA ALA A 175 -2.61 4.64 -11.31
C ALA A 175 -3.04 4.24 -12.73
N VAL A 176 -3.52 5.19 -13.52
CA VAL A 176 -3.88 4.95 -14.93
C VAL A 176 -2.63 4.68 -15.77
N GLU A 177 -1.54 5.40 -15.53
CA GLU A 177 -0.31 5.28 -16.32
C GLU A 177 0.50 4.02 -15.98
N SER A 178 0.66 3.71 -14.70
CA SER A 178 1.59 2.66 -14.23
C SER A 178 0.91 1.46 -13.56
N GLY A 179 -0.38 1.56 -13.22
CA GLY A 179 -1.11 0.59 -12.40
C GLY A 179 -0.92 0.79 -10.89
N ASP A 180 -0.09 1.74 -10.48
CA ASP A 180 0.22 2.11 -9.10
C ASP A 180 0.16 3.66 -8.93
N PRO A 181 -0.14 4.16 -7.73
CA PRO A 181 -0.46 3.45 -6.51
C PRO A 181 -1.90 2.95 -6.44
N GLY A 182 -2.14 1.92 -5.62
CA GLY A 182 -3.47 1.62 -5.12
C GLY A 182 -3.89 2.60 -4.02
N VAL A 183 -5.13 2.48 -3.56
CA VAL A 183 -5.68 3.26 -2.44
C VAL A 183 -6.13 2.31 -1.33
N TYR A 184 -5.72 2.59 -0.10
CA TYR A 184 -6.13 1.85 1.08
C TYR A 184 -6.84 2.79 2.07
N ASN A 185 -8.16 2.66 2.19
CA ASN A 185 -8.91 3.43 3.18
C ASN A 185 -8.72 2.82 4.58
N ILE A 186 -7.72 3.31 5.30
CA ILE A 186 -7.32 2.77 6.60
C ILE A 186 -8.36 2.99 7.68
N ASP A 187 -9.07 4.12 7.66
CA ASP A 187 -10.12 4.42 8.64
C ASP A 187 -11.32 3.51 8.43
N LEU A 188 -11.73 3.32 7.18
CA LEU A 188 -12.82 2.41 6.84
C LEU A 188 -12.48 0.97 7.23
N ALA A 189 -11.27 0.50 6.90
CA ALA A 189 -10.81 -0.83 7.26
C ALA A 189 -10.85 -1.05 8.78
N ASN A 190 -10.39 -0.06 9.57
CA ASN A 190 -10.43 -0.13 11.02
C ASN A 190 -11.84 -0.01 11.60
N SER A 191 -12.78 0.66 10.93
CA SER A 191 -14.18 0.74 11.39
C SER A 191 -14.95 -0.55 11.16
N PHE A 192 -14.57 -1.36 10.17
CA PHE A 192 -15.25 -2.61 9.81
C PHE A 192 -14.57 -3.88 10.36
N THR A 193 -13.36 -3.76 10.92
CA THR A 193 -12.72 -4.95 11.50
C THR A 193 -13.47 -5.45 12.73
N ASN A 194 -13.72 -6.75 12.77
CA ASN A 194 -14.40 -7.39 13.89
C ASN A 194 -13.54 -7.57 15.15
N VAL A 195 -12.29 -7.13 15.11
CA VAL A 195 -11.29 -7.26 16.20
C VAL A 195 -10.73 -5.90 16.65
N SER A 196 -11.41 -4.80 16.33
CA SER A 196 -11.02 -3.43 16.68
C SER A 196 -10.82 -3.17 18.17
N TYR A 197 -11.42 -4.03 19.03
CA TYR A 197 -11.32 -3.92 20.49
C TYR A 197 -9.94 -4.29 21.05
N PHE A 198 -9.05 -4.93 20.27
CA PHE A 198 -7.72 -5.29 20.75
C PHE A 198 -6.58 -5.05 19.73
N GLU A 199 -6.90 -4.78 18.47
CA GLU A 199 -5.87 -4.47 17.46
C GLU A 199 -6.35 -3.43 16.47
N SER A 200 -5.41 -2.72 15.85
CA SER A 200 -5.64 -1.82 14.74
C SER A 200 -4.93 -2.32 13.50
N LEU A 201 -5.60 -2.17 12.35
CA LEU A 201 -5.04 -2.50 11.05
C LEU A 201 -4.08 -1.39 10.60
N ASP A 202 -2.96 -1.78 10.01
CA ASP A 202 -1.84 -0.89 9.71
C ASP A 202 -1.35 -1.01 8.27
N SER A 203 -1.47 -2.21 7.68
CA SER A 203 -0.98 -2.51 6.34
C SER A 203 -1.86 -3.55 5.65
N THR A 204 -1.47 -3.94 4.44
CA THR A 204 -2.07 -5.05 3.70
C THR A 204 -1.01 -6.03 3.23
N ASN A 205 -1.43 -7.20 2.75
CA ASN A 205 -0.60 -8.10 1.97
C ASN A 205 -0.29 -7.49 0.57
N PRO A 206 0.60 -8.09 -0.25
CA PRO A 206 1.02 -7.52 -1.53
C PRO A 206 -0.10 -7.24 -2.53
N CYS A 207 -1.18 -8.00 -2.53
CA CYS A 207 -2.31 -7.80 -3.45
C CYS A 207 -3.39 -6.86 -2.89
N GLY A 208 -3.30 -6.46 -1.61
CA GLY A 208 -4.18 -5.48 -0.99
C GLY A 208 -5.51 -6.02 -0.46
N GLU A 209 -5.81 -7.33 -0.62
CA GLU A 209 -7.09 -7.91 -0.24
C GLU A 209 -7.23 -8.22 1.26
N ILE A 210 -6.13 -8.23 2.01
CA ILE A 210 -6.15 -8.55 3.44
C ILE A 210 -5.53 -7.41 4.24
N SER A 211 -6.35 -6.73 5.03
CA SER A 211 -5.88 -5.76 6.00
C SER A 211 -5.32 -6.45 7.24
N LEU A 212 -4.14 -6.06 7.66
CA LEU A 212 -3.38 -6.69 8.74
C LEU A 212 -2.88 -5.66 9.76
N PRO A 213 -2.81 -6.04 11.04
CA PRO A 213 -2.04 -5.28 12.03
C PRO A 213 -0.55 -5.45 11.82
N SER A 214 0.27 -4.68 12.53
CA SER A 214 1.72 -4.92 12.60
C SER A 214 2.00 -6.35 13.04
N TYR A 215 2.95 -7.02 12.38
CA TYR A 215 3.28 -8.45 12.55
C TYR A 215 2.15 -9.42 12.23
N GLY A 216 1.05 -8.92 11.67
CA GLY A 216 -0.09 -9.72 11.27
C GLY A 216 0.26 -10.73 10.16
N ASN A 217 -0.42 -11.85 10.19
CA ASN A 217 -0.34 -12.86 9.14
C ASN A 217 -1.71 -13.50 8.91
N CYS A 218 -1.88 -14.10 7.75
CA CYS A 218 -3.12 -14.79 7.41
C CYS A 218 -2.81 -16.05 6.60
N CYS A 219 -3.36 -17.17 7.03
CA CYS A 219 -3.33 -18.41 6.25
C CYS A 219 -4.52 -18.43 5.30
N LEU A 220 -4.26 -18.69 4.01
CA LEU A 220 -5.27 -18.66 2.96
C LEU A 220 -5.61 -20.05 2.43
N GLY A 221 -6.86 -20.23 2.08
CA GLY A 221 -7.37 -21.38 1.36
C GLY A 221 -8.58 -21.03 0.50
N ASN A 222 -8.96 -21.92 -0.41
CA ASN A 222 -10.12 -21.70 -1.27
C ASN A 222 -10.95 -22.97 -1.39
N VAL A 223 -12.27 -22.80 -1.43
CA VAL A 223 -13.23 -23.84 -1.80
C VAL A 223 -13.52 -23.72 -3.28
N ASN A 224 -13.37 -24.81 -4.03
CA ASN A 224 -13.72 -24.82 -5.46
C ASN A 224 -15.23 -25.06 -5.60
N LEU A 225 -15.97 -24.00 -5.89
CA LEU A 225 -17.43 -24.03 -6.04
C LEU A 225 -17.89 -24.90 -7.19
N SER A 226 -17.09 -25.07 -8.25
CA SER A 226 -17.48 -25.92 -9.39
C SER A 226 -17.68 -27.39 -8.99
N ASN A 227 -17.08 -27.82 -7.89
CA ASN A 227 -17.21 -29.16 -7.32
C ASN A 227 -18.41 -29.27 -6.33
N MET A 228 -19.12 -28.18 -6.12
CA MET A 228 -20.23 -28.09 -5.16
C MET A 228 -21.60 -28.14 -5.85
N VAL A 229 -21.65 -28.46 -7.13
CA VAL A 229 -22.88 -28.67 -7.88
C VAL A 229 -23.24 -30.15 -7.86
N LEU A 230 -24.53 -30.47 -7.72
CA LEU A 230 -25.05 -31.82 -7.82
C LEU A 230 -24.71 -32.42 -9.20
N ASN A 231 -24.56 -33.75 -9.27
CA ASN A 231 -24.11 -34.43 -10.50
C ASN A 231 -25.08 -34.23 -11.69
N ASP A 232 -26.34 -34.02 -11.41
CA ASP A 232 -27.36 -33.71 -12.42
C ASP A 232 -27.46 -32.24 -12.83
N GLY A 233 -26.66 -31.38 -12.19
CA GLY A 233 -26.65 -29.95 -12.47
C GLY A 233 -27.86 -29.18 -11.95
N SER A 234 -28.73 -29.79 -11.14
CA SER A 234 -30.02 -29.21 -10.73
C SER A 234 -29.88 -28.12 -9.67
N ASP A 235 -28.90 -28.25 -8.76
CA ASP A 235 -28.70 -27.32 -7.66
C ASP A 235 -27.28 -27.45 -7.06
N VAL A 236 -26.99 -26.59 -6.09
CA VAL A 236 -25.78 -26.66 -5.28
C VAL A 236 -25.91 -27.76 -4.22
N ASP A 237 -24.87 -28.57 -4.07
CA ASP A 237 -24.75 -29.47 -2.92
C ASP A 237 -24.37 -28.67 -1.66
N TRP A 238 -25.36 -28.05 -1.07
CA TRP A 238 -25.20 -27.21 0.14
C TRP A 238 -24.60 -27.98 1.33
N LYS A 239 -24.88 -29.28 1.44
CA LYS A 239 -24.30 -30.12 2.50
C LYS A 239 -22.80 -30.31 2.32
N ARG A 240 -22.38 -30.59 1.08
CA ARG A 240 -20.97 -30.72 0.73
C ARG A 240 -20.24 -29.38 0.88
N LEU A 241 -20.85 -28.28 0.44
CA LEU A 241 -20.29 -26.94 0.59
C LEU A 241 -20.07 -26.61 2.07
N ALA A 242 -21.10 -26.77 2.92
CA ALA A 242 -21.00 -26.51 4.35
C ALA A 242 -19.92 -27.38 5.04
N LYS A 243 -19.81 -28.68 4.67
CA LYS A 243 -18.76 -29.57 5.16
C LYS A 243 -17.38 -29.11 4.75
N SER A 244 -17.22 -28.67 3.49
CA SER A 244 -15.94 -28.20 2.95
C SER A 244 -15.49 -26.90 3.62
N VAL A 245 -16.42 -25.95 3.86
CA VAL A 245 -16.13 -24.69 4.56
C VAL A 245 -15.69 -24.98 6.01
N ARG A 246 -16.43 -25.79 6.77
CA ARG A 246 -16.05 -26.16 8.15
C ARG A 246 -14.70 -26.86 8.21
N GLY A 247 -14.44 -27.78 7.27
CA GLY A 247 -13.17 -28.48 7.15
C GLY A 247 -12.02 -27.52 6.80
N GLY A 248 -12.27 -26.61 5.88
CA GLY A 248 -11.30 -25.58 5.45
C GLY A 248 -10.89 -24.65 6.59
N ILE A 249 -11.86 -24.10 7.34
CA ILE A 249 -11.56 -23.24 8.50
C ILE A 249 -10.77 -24.00 9.57
N ARG A 250 -11.19 -25.20 9.93
CA ARG A 250 -10.45 -26.04 10.90
C ARG A 250 -9.03 -26.34 10.44
N PHE A 251 -8.87 -26.64 9.16
CA PHE A 251 -7.55 -26.90 8.57
C PHE A 251 -6.64 -25.67 8.69
N LEU A 252 -7.12 -24.48 8.26
CA LEU A 252 -6.35 -23.26 8.32
C LEU A 252 -6.00 -22.85 9.76
N ASP A 253 -6.92 -23.01 10.70
CA ASP A 253 -6.68 -22.74 12.11
C ASP A 253 -5.61 -23.70 12.70
N ASN A 254 -5.66 -24.96 12.35
CA ASN A 254 -4.62 -25.92 12.74
C ASN A 254 -3.25 -25.56 12.15
N VAL A 255 -3.20 -25.05 10.90
CA VAL A 255 -1.96 -24.58 10.28
C VAL A 255 -1.34 -23.45 11.09
N LEU A 256 -2.12 -22.47 11.60
CA LEU A 256 -1.61 -21.43 12.49
C LEU A 256 -0.92 -22.00 13.73
N SER A 257 -1.49 -23.05 14.30
CA SER A 257 -0.94 -23.68 15.53
C SER A 257 0.40 -24.40 15.31
N ILE A 258 0.61 -24.99 14.13
CA ILE A 258 1.84 -25.75 13.82
C ILE A 258 2.87 -24.96 13.02
N ASN A 259 2.52 -23.77 12.55
CA ASN A 259 3.39 -22.94 11.72
C ASN A 259 4.60 -22.45 12.52
N LYS A 260 5.74 -22.37 11.82
CA LYS A 260 6.98 -21.81 12.39
C LYS A 260 7.13 -20.37 11.90
N PHE A 261 6.98 -19.43 12.82
CA PHE A 261 7.13 -18.02 12.54
C PHE A 261 8.60 -17.58 12.62
N PRO A 262 9.04 -16.66 11.74
CA PRO A 262 10.44 -16.21 11.74
C PRO A 262 10.79 -15.34 12.95
N VAL A 263 9.81 -14.66 13.54
CA VAL A 263 9.93 -13.79 14.73
C VAL A 263 8.80 -14.07 15.71
N ASN A 264 9.06 -13.88 16.99
CA ASN A 264 8.09 -14.16 18.06
C ASN A 264 6.85 -13.27 17.98
N ASP A 265 7.02 -11.98 17.63
CA ASP A 265 5.89 -11.04 17.47
C ASP A 265 4.84 -11.56 16.47
N CYS A 266 5.28 -12.15 15.36
CA CYS A 266 4.35 -12.76 14.38
C CYS A 266 3.58 -13.95 15.00
N LYS A 267 4.23 -14.74 15.84
CA LYS A 267 3.58 -15.84 16.55
C LYS A 267 2.54 -15.33 17.54
N GLU A 268 2.90 -14.34 18.35
CA GLU A 268 2.00 -13.74 19.34
C GLU A 268 0.76 -13.16 18.70
N VAL A 269 0.92 -12.42 17.59
CA VAL A 269 -0.21 -11.86 16.85
C VAL A 269 -1.07 -12.98 16.24
N ALA A 270 -0.45 -14.02 15.66
CA ALA A 270 -1.16 -15.16 15.10
C ALA A 270 -1.98 -15.91 16.15
N ASP A 271 -1.39 -16.17 17.30
CA ASP A 271 -2.05 -16.90 18.41
C ASP A 271 -3.22 -16.09 18.97
N ARG A 272 -3.09 -14.77 19.05
CA ARG A 272 -4.12 -13.87 19.56
C ARG A 272 -5.28 -13.66 18.59
N SER A 273 -4.99 -13.40 17.31
CA SER A 273 -6.01 -13.04 16.33
C SER A 273 -6.61 -14.24 15.60
N ARG A 274 -5.86 -15.35 15.49
CA ARG A 274 -6.28 -16.57 14.77
C ARG A 274 -6.82 -16.27 13.36
N ARG A 275 -6.24 -15.28 12.67
CA ARG A 275 -6.74 -14.80 11.37
C ARG A 275 -6.51 -15.83 10.27
N VAL A 276 -7.59 -16.19 9.59
CA VAL A 276 -7.60 -17.09 8.42
C VAL A 276 -8.44 -16.45 7.30
N GLY A 277 -8.11 -16.76 6.06
CA GLY A 277 -8.87 -16.34 4.88
C GLY A 277 -9.30 -17.56 4.08
N LEU A 278 -10.59 -17.90 4.14
CA LEU A 278 -11.17 -18.93 3.30
C LEU A 278 -12.02 -18.27 2.20
N GLY A 279 -11.50 -18.26 0.99
CA GLY A 279 -12.17 -17.73 -0.18
C GLY A 279 -12.82 -18.82 -1.03
N VAL A 280 -13.23 -18.43 -2.23
CA VAL A 280 -13.83 -19.31 -3.22
C VAL A 280 -13.12 -19.19 -4.57
N THR A 281 -13.13 -20.28 -5.32
CA THR A 281 -12.74 -20.34 -6.75
C THR A 281 -13.81 -21.07 -7.53
N GLY A 282 -13.75 -21.02 -8.87
CA GLY A 282 -14.62 -21.80 -9.72
C GLY A 282 -16.07 -21.34 -9.78
N LEU A 283 -16.39 -20.11 -9.37
CA LEU A 283 -17.73 -19.54 -9.41
C LEU A 283 -18.31 -19.58 -10.82
N HIS A 284 -17.58 -19.12 -11.82
CA HIS A 284 -18.05 -19.11 -13.21
C HIS A 284 -18.38 -20.52 -13.71
N TYR A 285 -17.52 -21.50 -13.42
CA TYR A 285 -17.79 -22.90 -13.76
C TYR A 285 -19.01 -23.49 -13.03
N MET A 286 -19.25 -23.07 -11.78
CA MET A 286 -20.46 -23.42 -11.06
C MET A 286 -21.70 -22.87 -11.76
N LEU A 287 -21.67 -21.59 -12.15
CA LEU A 287 -22.78 -20.96 -12.89
C LEU A 287 -23.06 -21.64 -14.22
N ILE A 288 -22.00 -22.00 -14.98
CA ILE A 288 -22.15 -22.75 -16.24
C ILE A 288 -22.88 -24.09 -15.98
N LYS A 289 -22.48 -24.84 -14.95
CA LYS A 289 -23.12 -26.11 -14.60
C LYS A 289 -24.58 -25.96 -14.20
N LEU A 290 -24.93 -24.82 -13.59
CA LEU A 290 -26.31 -24.51 -13.18
C LEU A 290 -27.13 -23.84 -14.29
N GLY A 291 -26.55 -23.61 -15.47
CA GLY A 291 -27.22 -22.92 -16.59
C GLY A 291 -27.53 -21.46 -16.31
N ILE A 292 -26.67 -20.79 -15.52
CA ILE A 292 -26.83 -19.40 -15.13
C ILE A 292 -25.78 -18.56 -15.87
N THR A 293 -26.20 -17.56 -16.63
CA THR A 293 -25.29 -16.62 -17.30
C THR A 293 -24.71 -15.64 -16.31
N TYR A 294 -23.36 -15.53 -16.26
CA TYR A 294 -22.67 -14.58 -15.39
C TYR A 294 -23.11 -13.13 -15.68
N GLY A 295 -23.42 -12.38 -14.63
CA GLY A 295 -23.88 -10.99 -14.73
C GLY A 295 -25.36 -10.81 -15.14
N SER A 296 -26.14 -11.89 -15.32
CA SER A 296 -27.59 -11.82 -15.51
C SER A 296 -28.32 -11.50 -14.19
N GLU A 297 -29.55 -11.02 -14.27
CA GLU A 297 -30.42 -10.84 -13.08
C GLU A 297 -30.50 -12.11 -12.25
N LYS A 298 -30.71 -13.26 -12.90
CA LYS A 298 -30.70 -14.57 -12.25
C LYS A 298 -29.37 -14.86 -11.53
N CYS A 299 -28.24 -14.40 -12.06
CA CYS A 299 -26.93 -14.54 -11.42
C CYS A 299 -26.85 -13.68 -10.15
N LEU A 300 -27.33 -12.43 -10.22
CA LEU A 300 -27.32 -11.52 -9.08
C LEU A 300 -28.23 -12.00 -7.94
N GLU A 301 -29.38 -12.56 -8.28
CA GLU A 301 -30.30 -13.18 -7.29
C GLU A 301 -29.71 -14.44 -6.66
N PHE A 302 -28.92 -15.20 -7.41
CA PHE A 302 -28.28 -16.42 -6.95
C PHE A 302 -27.09 -16.17 -6.01
N LEU A 303 -26.31 -15.09 -6.23
CA LEU A 303 -25.12 -14.73 -5.45
C LEU A 303 -25.46 -14.04 -4.13
#